data_23b8802305869d0b0bf1228ee4a00b8e
#
_entry.id   23b8802305869d0b0bf1228ee4a00b8e
#
_cell.length_a   1.000
_cell.length_b   1.000
_cell.length_c   1.000
_cell.angle_alpha   90.00
_cell.angle_beta   90.00
_cell.angle_gamma   90.00
#
_symmetry.space_group_name_H-M   'P 1'
#
loop_
_entity.id
_entity.type
_entity.pdbx_description
1 polymer ?
#
loop_
_entity_poly.entity_id
_entity_poly.type
_entity_poly.pdbx_seq_one_letter_code
_entity_poly.pdbx_strand_id
1 'polypeptide(L)'
;MLQTASRGRFGQPKAEAIQSAARQSVGVGFLVDAVRVEMHCLLQQIDLLQEQVAQLDAAMAELMEQIPQYITSIPGIGLATGAAILGEIGDVHRFDTVDKLVAYAGIDPTVYQTGQFKASEAHMSKRGSPYLRHALWQAASMAIRYNPDLQAYYQAKRKEGKHHGTVIGAICRRLLAHIYVILKEQRPYVIR
;
A
#
# COMPACT_ATOMS: atom_id res chain seq x y z
N MET A 1 14.90 -19.44 -14.11
CA MET A 1 13.64 -18.81 -14.58
C MET A 1 12.47 -18.95 -13.60
N LEU A 2 11.91 -20.14 -13.31
CA LEU A 2 10.76 -20.30 -12.41
C LEU A 2 10.97 -19.73 -10.99
N GLN A 3 12.13 -19.87 -10.40
CA GLN A 3 12.45 -19.31 -9.09
C GLN A 3 12.44 -17.79 -9.09
N THR A 4 13.02 -17.17 -10.11
CA THR A 4 13.09 -15.72 -10.25
C THR A 4 11.70 -15.13 -10.53
N ALA A 5 10.97 -15.71 -11.48
CA ALA A 5 9.62 -15.28 -11.84
C ALA A 5 8.59 -15.44 -10.70
N SER A 6 8.80 -16.41 -9.79
CA SER A 6 7.92 -16.64 -8.64
C SER A 6 8.25 -15.77 -7.42
N ARG A 7 9.25 -14.88 -7.51
CA ARG A 7 9.76 -14.09 -6.37
C ARG A 7 10.11 -14.96 -5.15
N GLY A 8 10.70 -16.12 -5.40
CA GLY A 8 11.10 -17.06 -4.34
C GLY A 8 9.96 -17.91 -3.76
N ARG A 9 8.70 -17.78 -4.23
CA ARG A 9 7.58 -18.61 -3.77
C ARG A 9 7.72 -20.09 -4.16
N PHE A 10 8.37 -20.36 -5.31
CA PHE A 10 8.57 -21.70 -5.82
C PHE A 10 10.07 -22.03 -5.80
N GLY A 11 10.46 -22.83 -4.83
CA GLY A 11 11.81 -23.37 -4.74
C GLY A 11 12.08 -24.45 -5.80
N GLN A 12 13.34 -24.89 -5.86
CA GLN A 12 13.81 -25.96 -6.75
C GLN A 12 12.90 -27.20 -6.75
N PRO A 13 12.44 -27.74 -5.59
CA PRO A 13 11.58 -28.93 -5.57
C PRO A 13 10.25 -28.72 -6.30
N LYS A 14 9.66 -27.52 -6.21
CA LYS A 14 8.42 -27.21 -6.89
C LYS A 14 8.59 -27.08 -8.40
N ALA A 15 9.73 -26.51 -8.83
CA ALA A 15 10.07 -26.42 -10.26
C ALA A 15 10.26 -27.82 -10.88
N GLU A 16 10.94 -28.72 -10.19
CA GLU A 16 11.15 -30.12 -10.60
C GLU A 16 9.85 -30.91 -10.64
N ALA A 17 8.96 -30.72 -9.64
CA ALA A 17 7.64 -31.34 -9.63
C ALA A 17 6.78 -30.90 -10.82
N ILE A 18 6.77 -29.60 -11.14
CA ILE A 18 6.05 -29.06 -12.31
C ILE A 18 6.63 -29.61 -13.61
N GLN A 19 7.97 -29.67 -13.72
CA GLN A 19 8.63 -30.22 -14.91
C GLN A 19 8.34 -31.71 -15.08
N SER A 20 8.34 -32.50 -14.00
CA SER A 20 7.98 -33.90 -14.03
C SER A 20 6.51 -34.11 -14.44
N ALA A 21 5.60 -33.35 -13.86
CA ALA A 21 4.19 -33.38 -14.20
C ALA A 21 3.95 -33.00 -15.68
N ALA A 22 4.65 -32.00 -16.19
CA ALA A 22 4.58 -31.59 -17.60
C ALA A 22 5.07 -32.69 -18.57
N ARG A 23 6.13 -33.44 -18.19
CA ARG A 23 6.62 -34.57 -19.00
C ARG A 23 5.67 -35.77 -19.02
N GLN A 24 4.87 -35.94 -17.97
CA GLN A 24 3.90 -37.02 -17.85
C GLN A 24 2.50 -36.63 -18.35
N SER A 25 2.30 -35.35 -18.68
CA SER A 25 1.04 -34.84 -19.16
C SER A 25 0.77 -35.31 -20.60
N VAL A 26 -0.40 -35.89 -20.82
CA VAL A 26 -0.91 -36.22 -22.15
C VAL A 26 -1.57 -34.96 -22.73
N GLY A 27 -0.75 -34.05 -23.26
CA GLY A 27 -1.21 -32.83 -23.89
C GLY A 27 -1.73 -33.10 -25.31
N VAL A 28 -2.72 -32.32 -25.76
CA VAL A 28 -3.12 -32.26 -27.15
C VAL A 28 -2.04 -31.54 -27.94
N GLY A 29 -1.33 -32.23 -28.86
CA GLY A 29 -0.23 -31.66 -29.64
C GLY A 29 -0.63 -30.56 -30.65
N PHE A 30 -1.90 -30.26 -30.74
CA PHE A 30 -2.45 -29.24 -31.61
C PHE A 30 -2.20 -27.84 -31.04
N LEU A 31 -1.59 -26.97 -31.82
CA LEU A 31 -1.25 -25.57 -31.45
C LEU A 31 -0.12 -25.40 -30.40
N VAL A 32 0.64 -26.44 -30.06
CA VAL A 32 1.75 -26.34 -29.08
C VAL A 32 2.76 -25.26 -29.46
N ASP A 33 3.06 -25.10 -30.75
CA ASP A 33 4.05 -24.10 -31.20
C ASP A 33 3.49 -22.67 -31.07
N ALA A 34 2.18 -22.47 -31.34
CA ALA A 34 1.53 -21.18 -31.16
C ALA A 34 1.53 -20.78 -29.66
N VAL A 35 1.14 -21.72 -28.78
CA VAL A 35 1.17 -21.50 -27.33
C VAL A 35 2.60 -21.22 -26.81
N ARG A 36 3.60 -21.90 -27.37
CA ARG A 36 5.01 -21.67 -27.04
C ARG A 36 5.45 -20.24 -27.40
N VAL A 37 5.06 -19.75 -28.59
CA VAL A 37 5.34 -18.38 -29.02
C VAL A 37 4.64 -17.37 -28.11
N GLU A 38 3.36 -17.60 -27.81
CA GLU A 38 2.59 -16.74 -26.90
C GLU A 38 3.24 -16.67 -25.51
N MET A 39 3.59 -17.81 -24.92
CA MET A 39 4.26 -17.86 -23.62
C MET A 39 5.63 -17.14 -23.66
N HIS A 40 6.37 -17.28 -24.74
CA HIS A 40 7.63 -16.58 -24.90
C HIS A 40 7.43 -15.05 -24.94
N CYS A 41 6.46 -14.58 -25.71
CA CYS A 41 6.10 -13.16 -25.77
C CYS A 41 5.66 -12.62 -24.39
N LEU A 42 4.81 -13.37 -23.67
CA LEU A 42 4.39 -12.98 -22.32
C LEU A 42 5.54 -12.89 -21.32
N LEU A 43 6.49 -13.85 -21.39
CA LEU A 43 7.69 -13.80 -20.54
C LEU A 43 8.54 -12.57 -20.85
N GLN A 44 8.77 -12.27 -22.14
CA GLN A 44 9.50 -11.06 -22.54
C GLN A 44 8.80 -9.79 -22.05
N GLN A 45 7.47 -9.72 -22.10
CA GLN A 45 6.71 -8.59 -21.57
C GLN A 45 6.88 -8.47 -20.05
N ILE A 46 6.87 -9.56 -19.32
CA ILE A 46 7.11 -9.57 -17.87
C ILE A 46 8.50 -9.05 -17.55
N ASP A 47 9.53 -9.53 -18.25
CA ASP A 47 10.91 -9.08 -18.05
C ASP A 47 11.07 -7.59 -18.34
N LEU A 48 10.49 -7.09 -19.43
CA LEU A 48 10.49 -5.67 -19.77
C LEU A 48 9.78 -4.83 -18.70
N LEU A 49 8.61 -5.26 -18.24
CA LEU A 49 7.87 -4.53 -17.20
C LEU A 49 8.62 -4.52 -15.87
N GLN A 50 9.33 -5.59 -15.53
CA GLN A 50 10.16 -5.64 -14.32
C GLN A 50 11.33 -4.65 -14.41
N GLU A 51 11.97 -4.55 -15.57
CA GLU A 51 13.03 -3.57 -15.81
C GLU A 51 12.49 -2.13 -15.71
N GLN A 52 11.34 -1.84 -16.31
CA GLN A 52 10.70 -0.53 -16.22
C GLN A 52 10.33 -0.16 -14.78
N VAL A 53 9.80 -1.10 -14.00
CA VAL A 53 9.53 -0.88 -12.57
C VAL A 53 10.80 -0.55 -11.80
N ALA A 54 11.90 -1.28 -12.06
CA ALA A 54 13.18 -1.00 -11.40
C ALA A 54 13.73 0.38 -11.76
N GLN A 55 13.59 0.82 -13.02
CA GLN A 55 13.99 2.16 -13.44
C GLN A 55 13.14 3.25 -12.75
N LEU A 56 11.82 3.05 -12.65
CA LEU A 56 10.93 3.97 -11.95
C LEU A 56 11.23 4.04 -10.45
N ASP A 57 11.51 2.90 -9.82
CA ASP A 57 11.88 2.84 -8.40
C ASP A 57 13.20 3.60 -8.14
N ALA A 58 14.19 3.46 -9.03
CA ALA A 58 15.46 4.19 -8.94
C ALA A 58 15.25 5.71 -9.10
N ALA A 59 14.51 6.15 -10.12
CA ALA A 59 14.21 7.56 -10.33
C ALA A 59 13.40 8.16 -9.17
N MET A 60 12.47 7.39 -8.61
CA MET A 60 11.71 7.81 -7.44
C MET A 60 12.59 7.96 -6.20
N ALA A 61 13.55 7.05 -6.01
CA ALA A 61 14.51 7.13 -4.90
C ALA A 61 15.34 8.40 -4.99
N GLU A 62 15.87 8.71 -6.17
CA GLU A 62 16.65 9.94 -6.42
C GLU A 62 15.83 11.20 -6.12
N LEU A 63 14.58 11.28 -6.58
CA LEU A 63 13.70 12.41 -6.30
C LEU A 63 13.39 12.54 -4.80
N MET A 64 13.17 11.42 -4.10
CA MET A 64 12.88 11.42 -2.68
C MET A 64 14.06 11.86 -1.82
N GLU A 65 15.30 11.64 -2.26
CA GLU A 65 16.51 12.15 -1.60
C GLU A 65 16.64 13.68 -1.72
N GLN A 66 16.13 14.27 -2.81
CA GLN A 66 16.17 15.72 -3.03
C GLN A 66 15.11 16.48 -2.21
N ILE A 67 14.09 15.79 -1.72
CA ILE A 67 12.99 16.40 -0.94
C ILE A 67 13.27 16.24 0.55
N PRO A 68 13.35 17.33 1.33
CA PRO A 68 13.44 17.22 2.79
C PRO A 68 12.19 16.54 3.34
N GLN A 69 12.33 15.28 3.76
CA GLN A 69 11.20 14.50 4.26
C GLN A 69 11.69 13.39 5.19
N TYR A 70 10.85 13.05 6.14
CA TYR A 70 11.08 11.95 7.08
C TYR A 70 9.93 10.93 7.07
N ILE A 71 9.09 10.92 6.02
CA ILE A 71 7.90 10.08 5.96
C ILE A 71 8.25 8.59 5.97
N THR A 72 9.38 8.22 5.36
CA THR A 72 9.89 6.84 5.34
C THR A 72 10.45 6.35 6.67
N SER A 73 10.62 7.26 7.65
CA SER A 73 10.97 6.87 9.01
C SER A 73 9.83 6.21 9.78
N ILE A 74 8.59 6.30 9.26
CA ILE A 74 7.43 5.63 9.86
C ILE A 74 7.49 4.14 9.49
N PRO A 75 7.54 3.22 10.48
CA PRO A 75 7.57 1.78 10.19
C PRO A 75 6.34 1.34 9.40
N GLY A 76 6.57 0.72 8.25
CA GLY A 76 5.53 0.29 7.32
C GLY A 76 5.28 1.24 6.14
N ILE A 77 5.93 2.40 6.07
CA ILE A 77 5.93 3.27 4.91
C ILE A 77 7.24 3.08 4.14
N GLY A 78 7.16 2.40 3.01
CA GLY A 78 8.27 2.25 2.06
C GLY A 78 8.35 3.43 1.08
N LEU A 79 9.40 3.43 0.25
CA LEU A 79 9.70 4.48 -0.71
C LEU A 79 8.50 4.83 -1.60
N ALA A 80 7.96 3.84 -2.32
CA ALA A 80 6.85 4.06 -3.26
C ALA A 80 5.59 4.60 -2.58
N THR A 81 5.24 4.06 -1.40
CA THR A 81 4.07 4.52 -0.63
C THR A 81 4.31 5.92 -0.08
N GLY A 82 5.52 6.20 0.41
CA GLY A 82 5.92 7.53 0.89
C GLY A 82 5.86 8.57 -0.22
N ALA A 83 6.41 8.26 -1.39
CA ALA A 83 6.38 9.13 -2.57
C ALA A 83 4.94 9.42 -3.02
N ALA A 84 4.07 8.39 -3.07
CA ALA A 84 2.66 8.57 -3.42
C ALA A 84 1.94 9.48 -2.43
N ILE A 85 2.18 9.32 -1.13
CA ILE A 85 1.58 10.19 -0.09
C ILE A 85 2.09 11.62 -0.23
N LEU A 86 3.40 11.80 -0.41
CA LEU A 86 4.00 13.14 -0.57
C LEU A 86 3.50 13.84 -1.85
N GLY A 87 3.44 13.13 -2.96
CA GLY A 87 2.93 13.67 -4.23
C GLY A 87 1.47 14.13 -4.12
N GLU A 88 0.63 13.40 -3.39
CA GLU A 88 -0.78 13.76 -3.18
C GLU A 88 -0.96 14.90 -2.16
N ILE A 89 -0.15 14.94 -1.10
CA ILE A 89 -0.20 16.02 -0.11
C ILE A 89 0.38 17.31 -0.71
N GLY A 90 1.46 17.21 -1.49
CA GLY A 90 2.22 18.37 -1.96
C GLY A 90 2.76 19.18 -0.78
N ASP A 91 2.49 20.48 -0.76
CA ASP A 91 2.86 21.34 0.36
C ASP A 91 1.92 21.12 1.55
N VAL A 92 2.45 20.57 2.65
CA VAL A 92 1.70 20.33 3.89
C VAL A 92 1.19 21.63 4.53
N HIS A 93 1.87 22.77 4.27
CA HIS A 93 1.51 24.06 4.85
C HIS A 93 0.20 24.61 4.32
N ARG A 94 -0.31 24.12 3.18
CA ARG A 94 -1.66 24.46 2.69
C ARG A 94 -2.78 23.95 3.58
N PHE A 95 -2.48 23.03 4.50
CA PHE A 95 -3.44 22.52 5.48
C PHE A 95 -3.17 23.15 6.84
N ASP A 96 -4.07 23.99 7.35
CA ASP A 96 -3.92 24.65 8.66
C ASP A 96 -4.00 23.63 9.80
N THR A 97 -4.80 22.57 9.63
CA THR A 97 -5.05 21.54 10.65
C THR A 97 -5.00 20.13 10.07
N VAL A 98 -4.74 19.16 10.94
CA VAL A 98 -4.82 17.73 10.61
C VAL A 98 -6.20 17.36 10.05
N ASP A 99 -7.27 17.94 10.59
CA ASP A 99 -8.63 17.63 10.17
C ASP A 99 -8.91 18.03 8.73
N LYS A 100 -8.33 19.16 8.26
CA LYS A 100 -8.41 19.55 6.84
C LYS A 100 -7.69 18.54 5.94
N LEU A 101 -6.56 18.01 6.36
CA LEU A 101 -5.85 16.97 5.62
C LEU A 101 -6.60 15.62 5.65
N VAL A 102 -7.25 15.28 6.78
CA VAL A 102 -8.11 14.09 6.91
C VAL A 102 -9.32 14.20 5.97
N ALA A 103 -9.95 15.37 5.88
CA ALA A 103 -11.04 15.64 4.96
C ALA A 103 -10.57 15.59 3.49
N TYR A 104 -9.37 16.12 3.20
CA TYR A 104 -8.75 16.04 1.87
C TYR A 104 -8.47 14.60 1.43
N ALA A 105 -8.10 13.72 2.36
CA ALA A 105 -7.96 12.29 2.10
C ALA A 105 -9.32 11.57 2.01
N GLY A 106 -10.40 12.21 2.46
CA GLY A 106 -11.75 11.64 2.49
C GLY A 106 -11.88 10.45 3.44
N ILE A 107 -11.10 10.44 4.53
CA ILE A 107 -11.14 9.42 5.58
C ILE A 107 -11.84 9.90 6.86
N ASP A 108 -12.43 11.09 6.82
CA ASP A 108 -13.30 11.62 7.86
C ASP A 108 -14.61 10.82 7.95
N PRO A 109 -15.20 10.68 9.14
CA PRO A 109 -16.51 10.06 9.29
C PRO A 109 -17.59 10.97 8.73
N THR A 110 -18.53 10.43 7.95
CA THR A 110 -19.75 11.15 7.59
C THR A 110 -20.62 11.30 8.81
N VAL A 111 -20.98 12.54 9.14
CA VAL A 111 -21.91 12.85 10.21
C VAL A 111 -23.28 13.11 9.58
N TYR A 112 -24.21 12.18 9.77
CA TYR A 112 -25.63 12.43 9.46
C TYR A 112 -26.34 12.84 10.75
N GLN A 113 -26.54 14.14 10.92
CA GLN A 113 -27.35 14.69 12.00
C GLN A 113 -28.45 15.53 11.38
N THR A 114 -29.71 15.16 11.60
CA THR A 114 -30.88 15.96 11.31
C THR A 114 -31.71 16.09 12.58
N GLY A 115 -31.68 17.26 13.17
CA GLY A 115 -32.40 17.50 14.42
C GLY A 115 -31.91 16.62 15.58
N GLN A 116 -32.80 15.82 16.15
CA GLN A 116 -32.48 14.90 17.26
C GLN A 116 -31.95 13.53 16.79
N PHE A 117 -31.94 13.26 15.50
CA PHE A 117 -31.46 11.97 14.94
C PHE A 117 -29.94 11.98 14.77
N LYS A 118 -29.28 11.07 15.49
CA LYS A 118 -27.87 10.75 15.28
C LYS A 118 -27.79 9.36 14.65
N ALA A 119 -27.22 9.25 13.44
CA ALA A 119 -26.98 7.96 12.83
C ALA A 119 -26.04 7.13 13.71
N SER A 120 -26.39 5.87 13.96
CA SER A 120 -25.61 4.93 14.76
C SER A 120 -24.33 4.46 14.06
N GLU A 121 -24.26 4.62 12.72
CA GLU A 121 -23.12 4.21 11.91
C GLU A 121 -22.58 5.38 11.09
N ALA A 122 -21.30 5.71 11.34
CA ALA A 122 -20.58 6.68 10.54
C ALA A 122 -19.75 5.95 9.49
N HIS A 123 -20.02 6.21 8.22
CA HIS A 123 -19.19 5.73 7.12
C HIS A 123 -18.09 6.75 6.79
N MET A 124 -17.04 6.28 6.14
CA MET A 124 -15.98 7.15 5.61
C MET A 124 -16.57 8.04 4.50
N SER A 125 -16.28 9.35 4.50
CA SER A 125 -16.89 10.32 3.56
C SER A 125 -16.55 10.05 2.10
N LYS A 126 -15.33 9.60 1.84
CA LYS A 126 -14.75 9.33 0.50
C LYS A 126 -14.80 10.52 -0.46
N ARG A 127 -15.04 11.74 0.04
CA ARG A 127 -15.17 12.96 -0.77
C ARG A 127 -13.83 13.56 -1.22
N GLY A 128 -12.72 13.10 -0.61
CA GLY A 128 -11.38 13.59 -0.89
C GLY A 128 -10.62 12.77 -1.95
N SER A 129 -9.29 12.95 -2.01
CA SER A 129 -8.42 12.23 -2.96
C SER A 129 -8.52 10.71 -2.79
N PRO A 130 -8.92 9.98 -3.84
CA PRO A 130 -8.91 8.53 -3.82
C PRO A 130 -7.49 7.96 -3.80
N TYR A 131 -6.53 8.66 -4.40
CA TYR A 131 -5.13 8.24 -4.49
C TYR A 131 -4.45 8.32 -3.13
N LEU A 132 -4.61 9.45 -2.41
CA LEU A 132 -4.10 9.60 -1.05
C LEU A 132 -4.72 8.57 -0.11
N ARG A 133 -6.04 8.37 -0.20
CA ARG A 133 -6.74 7.38 0.61
C ARG A 133 -6.23 5.95 0.34
N HIS A 134 -5.97 5.60 -0.94
CA HIS A 134 -5.42 4.30 -1.31
C HIS A 134 -4.00 4.11 -0.75
N ALA A 135 -3.12 5.09 -0.92
CA ALA A 135 -1.77 5.06 -0.39
C ALA A 135 -1.75 4.93 1.15
N LEU A 136 -2.63 5.68 1.84
CA LEU A 136 -2.80 5.57 3.29
C LEU A 136 -3.32 4.20 3.72
N TRP A 137 -4.21 3.58 2.95
CA TRP A 137 -4.71 2.24 3.23
C TRP A 137 -3.61 1.18 3.13
N GLN A 138 -2.78 1.28 2.09
CA GLN A 138 -1.61 0.42 1.94
C GLN A 138 -0.61 0.63 3.09
N ALA A 139 -0.28 1.88 3.39
CA ALA A 139 0.60 2.24 4.50
C ALA A 139 0.08 1.70 5.84
N ALA A 140 -1.21 1.88 6.15
CA ALA A 140 -1.82 1.39 7.37
C ALA A 140 -1.80 -0.14 7.47
N SER A 141 -2.04 -0.85 6.35
CA SER A 141 -1.99 -2.31 6.29
C SER A 141 -0.59 -2.87 6.54
N MET A 142 0.45 -2.13 6.16
CA MET A 142 1.83 -2.48 6.46
C MET A 142 2.23 -2.04 7.88
N ALA A 143 1.80 -0.85 8.31
CA ALA A 143 2.15 -0.31 9.61
C ALA A 143 1.66 -1.20 10.78
N ILE A 144 0.53 -1.87 10.66
CA ILE A 144 0.08 -2.86 11.67
C ILE A 144 1.02 -4.05 11.85
N ARG A 145 1.96 -4.27 10.93
CA ARG A 145 2.96 -5.35 11.01
C ARG A 145 4.30 -4.88 11.55
N TYR A 146 4.66 -3.63 11.27
CA TYR A 146 6.00 -3.10 11.52
C TYR A 146 6.04 -2.01 12.60
N ASN A 147 4.89 -1.41 12.96
CA ASN A 147 4.81 -0.39 13.99
C ASN A 147 4.13 -0.97 15.23
N PRO A 148 4.85 -1.13 16.35
CA PRO A 148 4.33 -1.77 17.57
C PRO A 148 3.07 -1.07 18.14
N ASP A 149 3.06 0.27 18.12
CA ASP A 149 1.95 1.06 18.66
C ASP A 149 0.66 0.86 17.85
N LEU A 150 0.80 0.87 16.52
CA LEU A 150 -0.34 0.67 15.62
C LEU A 150 -0.79 -0.79 15.61
N GLN A 151 0.12 -1.74 15.79
CA GLN A 151 -0.19 -3.15 15.97
C GLN A 151 -1.00 -3.37 17.25
N ALA A 152 -0.54 -2.82 18.39
CA ALA A 152 -1.25 -2.92 19.67
C ALA A 152 -2.66 -2.32 19.58
N TYR A 153 -2.77 -1.13 18.97
CA TYR A 153 -4.07 -0.50 18.73
C TYR A 153 -4.98 -1.37 17.86
N TYR A 154 -4.46 -1.93 16.76
CA TYR A 154 -5.22 -2.82 15.89
C TYR A 154 -5.74 -4.02 16.66
N GLN A 155 -4.88 -4.70 17.41
CA GLN A 155 -5.27 -5.89 18.19
C GLN A 155 -6.32 -5.56 19.24
N ALA A 156 -6.19 -4.44 19.96
CA ALA A 156 -7.16 -4.00 20.94
C ALA A 156 -8.54 -3.78 20.31
N LYS A 157 -8.60 -3.07 19.18
CA LYS A 157 -9.86 -2.78 18.48
C LYS A 157 -10.48 -4.03 17.84
N ARG A 158 -9.68 -5.00 17.41
CA ARG A 158 -10.17 -6.29 16.93
C ARG A 158 -10.76 -7.13 18.06
N LYS A 159 -10.17 -7.10 19.25
CA LYS A 159 -10.72 -7.74 20.47
C LYS A 159 -12.05 -7.13 20.90
N GLU A 160 -12.27 -5.82 20.68
CA GLU A 160 -13.56 -5.15 20.87
C GLU A 160 -14.63 -5.56 19.82
N GLY A 161 -14.33 -6.49 18.90
CA GLY A 161 -15.25 -6.96 17.87
C GLY A 161 -15.36 -6.03 16.63
N LYS A 162 -14.52 -4.99 16.52
CA LYS A 162 -14.58 -4.06 15.37
C LYS A 162 -14.13 -4.76 14.08
N HIS A 163 -14.84 -4.48 12.98
CA HIS A 163 -14.49 -5.02 11.67
C HIS A 163 -13.11 -4.52 11.21
N HIS A 164 -12.35 -5.38 10.52
CA HIS A 164 -11.01 -5.08 10.00
C HIS A 164 -10.93 -3.73 9.29
N GLY A 165 -11.80 -3.50 8.30
CA GLY A 165 -11.82 -2.25 7.51
C GLY A 165 -12.06 -1.00 8.37
N THR A 166 -12.91 -1.09 9.40
CA THR A 166 -13.15 0.02 10.34
C THR A 166 -11.89 0.36 11.13
N VAL A 167 -11.15 -0.66 11.58
CA VAL A 167 -9.91 -0.47 12.33
C VAL A 167 -8.82 0.11 11.44
N ILE A 168 -8.65 -0.40 10.21
CA ILE A 168 -7.71 0.17 9.22
C ILE A 168 -8.04 1.64 8.95
N GLY A 169 -9.30 2.00 8.75
CA GLY A 169 -9.71 3.40 8.57
C GLY A 169 -9.33 4.31 9.76
N ALA A 170 -9.43 3.79 10.99
CA ALA A 170 -8.97 4.52 12.17
C ALA A 170 -7.43 4.65 12.21
N ILE A 171 -6.71 3.62 11.77
CA ILE A 171 -5.24 3.65 11.66
C ILE A 171 -4.81 4.62 10.56
N CYS A 172 -5.48 4.68 9.41
CA CYS A 172 -5.21 5.68 8.37
C CYS A 172 -5.25 7.11 8.93
N ARG A 173 -6.26 7.44 9.75
CA ARG A 173 -6.35 8.77 10.38
C ARG A 173 -5.20 9.04 11.35
N ARG A 174 -4.84 8.07 12.19
CA ARG A 174 -3.68 8.21 13.09
C ARG A 174 -2.38 8.36 12.33
N LEU A 175 -2.19 7.53 11.30
CA LEU A 175 -1.01 7.58 10.45
C LEU A 175 -0.89 8.93 9.75
N LEU A 176 -2.01 9.45 9.22
CA LEU A 176 -2.03 10.76 8.57
C LEU A 176 -1.73 11.90 9.55
N ALA A 177 -2.17 11.79 10.80
CA ALA A 177 -1.80 12.75 11.85
C ALA A 177 -0.29 12.73 12.14
N HIS A 178 0.32 11.56 12.21
CA HIS A 178 1.78 11.44 12.36
C HIS A 178 2.52 12.02 11.14
N ILE A 179 2.06 11.70 9.93
CA ILE A 179 2.62 12.24 8.69
C ILE A 179 2.55 13.77 8.68
N TYR A 180 1.40 14.34 9.05
CA TYR A 180 1.22 15.80 9.13
C TYR A 180 2.26 16.46 10.06
N VAL A 181 2.44 15.92 11.25
CA VAL A 181 3.45 16.45 12.23
C VAL A 181 4.85 16.30 11.68
N ILE A 182 5.22 15.15 11.14
CA ILE A 182 6.55 14.88 10.57
C ILE A 182 6.86 15.87 9.44
N LEU A 183 5.92 16.10 8.53
CA LEU A 183 6.11 17.02 7.41
C LEU A 183 6.16 18.49 7.85
N LYS A 184 5.37 18.89 8.86
CA LYS A 184 5.37 20.25 9.40
C LYS A 184 6.62 20.56 10.21
N GLU A 185 7.05 19.64 11.05
CA GLU A 185 8.16 19.83 11.98
C GLU A 185 9.50 19.37 11.42
N GLN A 186 9.49 18.73 10.24
CA GLN A 186 10.71 18.22 9.57
C GLN A 186 11.57 17.37 10.52
N ARG A 187 10.94 16.44 11.23
CA ARG A 187 11.61 15.54 12.16
C ARG A 187 11.22 14.08 11.93
N PRO A 188 12.10 13.12 12.23
CA PRO A 188 11.79 11.70 12.08
C PRO A 188 10.70 11.24 13.05
N TYR A 189 10.05 10.15 12.67
CA TYR A 189 9.08 9.46 13.53
C TYR A 189 9.78 8.85 14.75
N VAL A 190 9.18 9.02 15.92
CA VAL A 190 9.64 8.40 17.18
C VAL A 190 8.53 7.47 17.68
N ILE A 191 8.87 6.19 17.84
CA ILE A 191 7.98 5.20 18.48
C ILE A 191 7.89 5.58 19.96
N ARG A 192 6.70 5.64 20.51
CA ARG A 192 6.46 5.94 21.93
C ARG A 192 6.18 4.68 22.73
#